data_32052365ddb4540d321288b7fe974250
#
_entry.id   32052365ddb4540d321288b7fe974250
#
_cell.length_a   1.000
_cell.length_b   1.000
_cell.length_c   1.000
_cell.angle_alpha   90.00
_cell.angle_beta   90.00
_cell.angle_gamma   90.00
#
_symmetry.space_group_name_H-M   'P 1'
#
loop_
_entity.id
_entity.type
_entity.pdbx_description
1 polymer ?
#
loop_
_entity_poly.entity_id
_entity_poly.type
_entity_poly.pdbx_seq_one_letter_code
_entity_poly.pdbx_strand_id
1 'polypeptide(L)'
;MDHSSSKLVSQARLDSEANWLFWGSFIALVATAFGFIVRTQVINEWGIQFNLSETQKGELFGVGLWPFALSIVLFSLVVDRVGYGKAMVFAFGCHTASAIITILAQGYWGLYIGTFIVALGNGTVEAVVNPVVATMFPKDKTKWLNILHAGWPGGLVLGGMLALMMGSVDWRLKVALIFLPTAVYGLMLFGRRFPVQERVQAGVPYKVMLQEAGILGVLIVVALIVSEVGRVFSWPLFLQLSLGSVLVVGYTVYVRAWGRMMFFFLLLLMIPLATTELGTDSWITALMAPEMSQLGIHSGWVLVYTSLIMMILRFFSGPFVHKLSPLGLLAVSSLVAAVGLVALSKSTGVMILLAATLYGFGKTFFWPTMLGVVAEQFPKGGALTLNAIAAVGTLSVGVVGAAFLGYVQDRTIDQELRLKDPVLYTRILAQEKVSVFGKYRPLDQDKLELISLAKQRIVEEIQAGAKKDALMVVAILPITMLGGYSILILYFRGRGGYQAAQLLDQTTKG
;
A
#
# COMPACT_ATOMS: atom_id res chain seq x y z
N MET A 1 -11.84 48.31 21.12
CA MET A 1 -10.76 47.81 20.20
C MET A 1 -10.40 46.33 20.41
N ASP A 2 -11.19 45.50 21.12
CA ASP A 2 -10.64 44.25 21.65
C ASP A 2 -11.26 42.92 21.15
N HIS A 3 -12.43 42.96 20.52
CA HIS A 3 -13.07 41.72 20.07
C HIS A 3 -12.59 41.22 18.68
N SER A 4 -12.08 42.08 17.81
CA SER A 4 -11.57 41.70 16.50
C SER A 4 -10.14 41.16 16.59
N SER A 5 -9.29 41.73 17.43
CA SER A 5 -7.91 41.28 17.66
C SER A 5 -7.87 39.94 18.35
N SER A 6 -8.75 39.70 19.33
CA SER A 6 -8.83 38.38 20.01
C SER A 6 -9.32 37.28 19.08
N LYS A 7 -10.27 37.54 18.17
CA LYS A 7 -10.73 36.61 17.13
C LYS A 7 -9.64 36.30 16.11
N LEU A 8 -8.88 37.31 15.66
CA LEU A 8 -7.76 37.12 14.72
C LEU A 8 -6.62 36.27 15.34
N VAL A 9 -6.27 36.55 16.58
CA VAL A 9 -5.25 35.75 17.31
C VAL A 9 -5.72 34.30 17.54
N SER A 10 -7.01 34.11 17.84
CA SER A 10 -7.60 32.77 17.98
C SER A 10 -7.58 32.00 16.66
N GLN A 11 -7.96 32.66 15.53
CA GLN A 11 -7.96 32.04 14.21
C GLN A 11 -6.55 31.67 13.76
N ALA A 12 -5.58 32.58 13.89
CA ALA A 12 -4.18 32.31 13.55
C ALA A 12 -3.57 31.16 14.37
N ARG A 13 -4.01 31.00 15.61
CA ARG A 13 -3.59 29.88 16.47
C ARG A 13 -4.19 28.55 16.03
N LEU A 14 -5.47 28.54 15.63
CA LEU A 14 -6.14 27.38 15.08
C LEU A 14 -5.51 26.95 13.73
N ASP A 15 -5.21 27.90 12.86
CA ASP A 15 -4.55 27.65 11.60
C ASP A 15 -3.13 27.11 11.79
N SER A 16 -2.40 27.60 12.79
CA SER A 16 -1.08 27.09 13.16
C SER A 16 -1.15 25.65 13.71
N GLU A 17 -2.12 25.32 14.59
CA GLU A 17 -2.29 23.97 15.10
C GLU A 17 -2.66 22.98 13.97
N ALA A 18 -3.55 23.38 13.06
CA ALA A 18 -3.92 22.59 11.89
C ALA A 18 -2.71 22.29 11.00
N ASN A 19 -1.87 23.30 10.74
CA ASN A 19 -0.64 23.11 9.98
C ASN A 19 0.33 22.11 10.64
N TRP A 20 0.54 22.20 11.95
CA TRP A 20 1.39 21.25 12.67
C TRP A 20 0.85 19.83 12.62
N LEU A 21 -0.46 19.64 12.77
CA LEU A 21 -1.10 18.33 12.66
C LEU A 21 -1.00 17.75 11.25
N PHE A 22 -1.22 18.56 10.22
CA PHE A 22 -1.10 18.13 8.84
C PHE A 22 0.32 17.69 8.49
N TRP A 23 1.31 18.59 8.74
CA TRP A 23 2.70 18.27 8.40
C TRP A 23 3.29 17.18 9.30
N GLY A 24 2.89 17.10 10.57
CA GLY A 24 3.26 15.99 11.44
C GLY A 24 2.69 14.64 10.95
N SER A 25 1.45 14.63 10.46
CA SER A 25 0.83 13.46 9.81
C SER A 25 1.55 13.08 8.51
N PHE A 26 1.93 14.07 7.72
CA PHE A 26 2.74 13.90 6.50
C PHE A 26 4.11 13.26 6.82
N ILE A 27 4.83 13.79 7.80
CA ILE A 27 6.13 13.23 8.21
C ILE A 27 5.98 11.84 8.84
N ALA A 28 4.86 11.52 9.48
CA ALA A 28 4.59 10.18 9.96
C ALA A 28 4.47 9.17 8.80
N LEU A 29 3.84 9.55 7.68
CA LEU A 29 3.83 8.75 6.45
C LEU A 29 5.23 8.67 5.82
N VAL A 30 6.00 9.76 5.83
CA VAL A 30 7.41 9.73 5.40
C VAL A 30 8.18 8.70 6.24
N ALA A 31 8.02 8.69 7.57
CA ALA A 31 8.71 7.74 8.45
C ALA A 31 8.33 6.28 8.14
N THR A 32 7.06 6.02 7.86
CA THR A 32 6.54 4.70 7.46
C THR A 32 7.24 4.19 6.19
N ALA A 33 7.25 4.98 5.14
CA ALA A 33 7.87 4.62 3.86
C ALA A 33 9.40 4.59 3.92
N PHE A 34 10.00 5.50 4.68
CA PHE A 34 11.44 5.54 4.92
C PHE A 34 11.91 4.26 5.61
N GLY A 35 11.21 3.82 6.65
CA GLY A 35 11.51 2.58 7.34
C GLY A 35 11.35 1.35 6.45
N PHE A 36 10.36 1.36 5.55
CA PHE A 36 10.14 0.30 4.57
C PHE A 36 11.31 0.19 3.58
N ILE A 37 11.67 1.29 2.90
CA ILE A 37 12.71 1.27 1.87
C ILE A 37 14.10 0.95 2.44
N VAL A 38 14.45 1.48 3.62
CA VAL A 38 15.74 1.19 4.26
C VAL A 38 15.87 -0.31 4.53
N ARG A 39 14.84 -0.95 5.09
CA ARG A 39 14.84 -2.41 5.34
C ARG A 39 14.96 -3.22 4.05
N THR A 40 14.27 -2.79 3.00
CA THR A 40 14.35 -3.44 1.68
C THR A 40 15.77 -3.35 1.09
N GLN A 41 16.46 -2.23 1.30
CA GLN A 41 17.84 -2.05 0.80
C GLN A 41 18.86 -2.90 1.54
N VAL A 42 18.67 -3.14 2.84
CA VAL A 42 19.64 -3.90 3.67
C VAL A 42 19.35 -5.40 3.77
N ILE A 43 18.27 -5.90 3.14
CA ILE A 43 17.84 -7.30 3.24
C ILE A 43 18.92 -8.30 2.81
N ASN A 44 19.72 -7.96 1.79
CA ASN A 44 20.81 -8.79 1.31
C ASN A 44 22.00 -8.79 2.27
N GLU A 45 22.30 -7.65 2.91
CA GLU A 45 23.33 -7.55 3.95
C GLU A 45 22.94 -8.42 5.16
N TRP A 46 21.65 -8.44 5.57
CA TRP A 46 21.14 -9.36 6.57
C TRP A 46 21.27 -10.83 6.13
N GLY A 47 20.96 -11.10 4.84
CA GLY A 47 21.11 -12.43 4.25
C GLY A 47 22.51 -12.99 4.42
N ILE A 48 23.53 -12.20 4.09
CA ILE A 48 24.94 -12.56 4.21
C ILE A 48 25.35 -12.69 5.68
N GLN A 49 25.04 -11.69 6.51
CA GLN A 49 25.51 -11.65 7.90
C GLN A 49 24.90 -12.73 8.77
N PHE A 50 23.62 -13.04 8.58
CA PHE A 50 22.87 -13.98 9.42
C PHE A 50 22.60 -15.31 8.71
N ASN A 51 23.20 -15.54 7.54
CA ASN A 51 23.02 -16.73 6.71
C ASN A 51 21.53 -17.07 6.47
N LEU A 52 20.75 -16.06 6.03
CA LEU A 52 19.33 -16.21 5.80
C LEU A 52 19.05 -16.88 4.45
N SER A 53 18.14 -17.85 4.42
CA SER A 53 17.60 -18.38 3.17
C SER A 53 16.73 -17.37 2.44
N GLU A 54 16.49 -17.55 1.14
CA GLU A 54 15.56 -16.72 0.36
C GLU A 54 14.14 -16.77 0.93
N THR A 55 13.72 -17.93 1.46
CA THR A 55 12.45 -18.07 2.18
C THR A 55 12.38 -17.13 3.39
N GLN A 56 13.41 -17.13 4.22
CA GLN A 56 13.47 -16.24 5.40
C GLN A 56 13.48 -14.76 5.02
N LYS A 57 14.18 -14.37 3.95
CA LYS A 57 14.09 -12.99 3.42
C LYS A 57 12.66 -12.65 2.98
N GLY A 58 11.99 -13.57 2.30
CA GLY A 58 10.58 -13.42 1.92
C GLY A 58 9.64 -13.30 3.12
N GLU A 59 9.88 -14.06 4.19
CA GLU A 59 9.11 -13.96 5.45
C GLU A 59 9.34 -12.62 6.15
N LEU A 60 10.58 -12.11 6.17
CA LEU A 60 10.88 -10.77 6.71
C LEU A 60 10.19 -9.67 5.92
N PHE A 61 10.07 -9.81 4.60
CA PHE A 61 9.29 -8.89 3.79
C PHE A 61 7.78 -9.00 4.09
N GLY A 62 7.27 -10.23 4.15
CA GLY A 62 5.85 -10.52 4.40
C GLY A 62 5.37 -10.03 5.77
N VAL A 63 6.18 -10.20 6.83
CA VAL A 63 5.84 -9.70 8.17
C VAL A 63 5.84 -8.17 8.26
N GLY A 64 6.38 -7.47 7.27
CA GLY A 64 6.22 -6.03 7.13
C GLY A 64 4.83 -5.60 6.65
N LEU A 65 4.03 -6.50 6.08
CA LEU A 65 2.76 -6.18 5.43
C LEU A 65 1.52 -6.68 6.19
N TRP A 66 1.45 -7.95 6.61
CA TRP A 66 0.22 -8.46 7.20
C TRP A 66 -0.13 -7.87 8.58
N PRO A 67 0.83 -7.60 9.51
CA PRO A 67 0.50 -6.92 10.74
C PRO A 67 0.16 -5.45 10.54
N PHE A 68 0.69 -4.83 9.48
CA PHE A 68 0.31 -3.50 9.04
C PHE A 68 -1.19 -3.42 8.76
N ALA A 69 -1.71 -4.30 7.90
CA ALA A 69 -3.13 -4.35 7.57
C ALA A 69 -4.00 -4.72 8.78
N LEU A 70 -3.54 -5.67 9.62
CA LEU A 70 -4.23 -6.04 10.85
C LEU A 70 -4.35 -4.84 11.79
N SER A 71 -3.28 -4.07 11.97
CA SER A 71 -3.27 -2.86 12.78
C SER A 71 -4.24 -1.80 12.25
N ILE A 72 -4.29 -1.57 10.92
CA ILE A 72 -5.28 -0.67 10.31
C ILE A 72 -6.70 -1.08 10.70
N VAL A 73 -7.05 -2.37 10.56
CA VAL A 73 -8.40 -2.87 10.87
C VAL A 73 -8.71 -2.73 12.36
N LEU A 74 -7.81 -3.13 13.25
CA LEU A 74 -8.03 -3.04 14.68
C LEU A 74 -8.21 -1.59 15.14
N PHE A 75 -7.33 -0.69 14.71
CA PHE A 75 -7.48 0.72 15.07
C PHE A 75 -8.71 1.37 14.45
N SER A 76 -9.15 0.95 13.26
CA SER A 76 -10.38 1.46 12.64
C SER A 76 -11.62 1.28 13.51
N LEU A 77 -11.64 0.23 14.32
CA LEU A 77 -12.75 -0.10 15.22
C LEU A 77 -12.70 0.68 16.53
N VAL A 78 -11.50 1.06 17.00
CA VAL A 78 -11.33 1.60 18.36
C VAL A 78 -10.79 3.02 18.42
N VAL A 79 -10.25 3.57 17.33
CA VAL A 79 -9.53 4.85 17.33
C VAL A 79 -10.40 6.04 17.77
N ASP A 80 -11.69 6.03 17.43
CA ASP A 80 -12.65 7.07 17.86
C ASP A 80 -12.85 7.08 19.38
N ARG A 81 -12.61 5.96 20.08
CA ARG A 81 -12.71 5.83 21.55
C ARG A 81 -11.37 6.03 22.23
N VAL A 82 -10.31 5.45 21.66
CA VAL A 82 -8.94 5.56 22.20
C VAL A 82 -8.41 6.98 22.04
N GLY A 83 -8.73 7.60 20.92
CA GLY A 83 -8.27 8.92 20.50
C GLY A 83 -7.01 8.86 19.62
N TYR A 84 -6.98 9.70 18.60
CA TYR A 84 -5.90 9.75 17.62
C TYR A 84 -4.52 10.02 18.23
N GLY A 85 -4.45 10.90 19.24
CA GLY A 85 -3.19 11.23 19.91
C GLY A 85 -2.54 10.02 20.59
N LYS A 86 -3.33 9.21 21.32
CA LYS A 86 -2.82 7.99 21.97
C LYS A 86 -2.39 6.94 20.95
N ALA A 87 -3.12 6.81 19.85
CA ALA A 87 -2.75 5.92 18.77
C ALA A 87 -1.42 6.35 18.12
N MET A 88 -1.18 7.66 17.92
CA MET A 88 0.10 8.16 17.41
C MET A 88 1.26 7.96 18.37
N VAL A 89 1.03 8.04 19.70
CA VAL A 89 2.05 7.67 20.71
C VAL A 89 2.40 6.19 20.61
N PHE A 90 1.42 5.31 20.44
CA PHE A 90 1.66 3.89 20.17
C PHE A 90 2.48 3.66 18.92
N ALA A 91 2.13 4.33 17.80
CA ALA A 91 2.88 4.25 16.55
C ALA A 91 4.34 4.70 16.72
N PHE A 92 4.56 5.84 17.42
CA PHE A 92 5.89 6.34 17.74
C PHE A 92 6.71 5.32 18.56
N GLY A 93 6.08 4.72 19.57
CA GLY A 93 6.70 3.66 20.38
C GLY A 93 7.07 2.44 19.53
N CYS A 94 6.19 2.01 18.61
CA CYS A 94 6.47 0.92 17.69
C CYS A 94 7.64 1.24 16.74
N HIS A 95 7.68 2.41 16.13
CA HIS A 95 8.78 2.82 15.25
C HIS A 95 10.11 2.85 15.97
N THR A 96 10.13 3.45 17.16
CA THR A 96 11.34 3.54 18.01
C THR A 96 11.81 2.15 18.47
N ALA A 97 10.91 1.35 19.03
CA ALA A 97 11.23 0.01 19.53
C ALA A 97 11.70 -0.90 18.40
N SER A 98 11.03 -0.85 17.25
CA SER A 98 11.41 -1.62 16.06
C SER A 98 12.84 -1.29 15.60
N ALA A 99 13.18 -0.01 15.50
CA ALA A 99 14.53 0.40 15.08
C ALA A 99 15.59 -0.13 16.06
N ILE A 100 15.36 0.01 17.38
CA ILE A 100 16.26 -0.51 18.42
C ILE A 100 16.41 -2.02 18.33
N ILE A 101 15.29 -2.77 18.25
CA ILE A 101 15.31 -4.23 18.18
C ILE A 101 16.03 -4.70 16.90
N THR A 102 15.79 -4.04 15.77
CA THR A 102 16.45 -4.38 14.50
C THR A 102 17.96 -4.12 14.59
N ILE A 103 18.40 -2.99 15.13
CA ILE A 103 19.83 -2.65 15.27
C ILE A 103 20.54 -3.65 16.20
N LEU A 104 19.88 -4.10 17.25
CA LEU A 104 20.42 -5.06 18.22
C LEU A 104 20.21 -6.52 17.81
N ALA A 105 19.58 -6.79 16.66
CA ALA A 105 19.32 -8.14 16.19
C ALA A 105 20.63 -8.92 15.97
N GLN A 106 20.62 -10.18 16.44
CA GLN A 106 21.71 -11.13 16.28
C GLN A 106 21.36 -12.31 15.36
N GLY A 107 20.20 -12.23 14.68
CA GLY A 107 19.72 -13.28 13.79
C GLY A 107 18.29 -13.03 13.32
N TYR A 108 17.74 -14.03 12.61
CA TYR A 108 16.42 -14.02 12.00
C TYR A 108 15.30 -13.50 12.92
N TRP A 109 15.18 -14.05 14.13
CA TRP A 109 14.07 -13.71 15.02
C TRP A 109 14.09 -12.26 15.53
N GLY A 110 15.28 -11.70 15.73
CA GLY A 110 15.39 -10.27 16.09
C GLY A 110 14.92 -9.37 14.94
N LEU A 111 15.30 -9.69 13.71
CA LEU A 111 14.84 -8.98 12.51
C LEU A 111 13.33 -9.16 12.30
N TYR A 112 12.80 -10.36 12.51
CA TYR A 112 11.37 -10.69 12.37
C TYR A 112 10.53 -9.88 13.36
N ILE A 113 10.90 -9.90 14.65
CA ILE A 113 10.18 -9.15 15.70
C ILE A 113 10.27 -7.64 15.44
N GLY A 114 11.46 -7.13 15.09
CA GLY A 114 11.63 -5.72 14.74
C GLY A 114 10.73 -5.31 13.57
N THR A 115 10.64 -6.13 12.52
CA THR A 115 9.78 -5.85 11.37
C THR A 115 8.29 -5.99 11.69
N PHE A 116 7.90 -6.97 12.52
CA PHE A 116 6.53 -7.10 13.01
C PHE A 116 6.07 -5.85 13.77
N ILE A 117 6.90 -5.35 14.69
CA ILE A 117 6.56 -4.18 15.50
C ILE A 117 6.44 -2.91 14.65
N VAL A 118 7.34 -2.68 13.66
CA VAL A 118 7.18 -1.52 12.79
C VAL A 118 5.92 -1.62 11.94
N ALA A 119 5.54 -2.80 11.49
CA ALA A 119 4.33 -2.99 10.71
C ALA A 119 3.06 -2.60 11.52
N LEU A 120 3.01 -2.92 12.81
CA LEU A 120 1.94 -2.43 13.71
C LEU A 120 1.93 -0.90 13.78
N GLY A 121 3.10 -0.28 13.96
CA GLY A 121 3.23 1.18 13.97
C GLY A 121 2.76 1.83 12.68
N ASN A 122 3.20 1.31 11.54
CA ASN A 122 2.83 1.77 10.21
C ASN A 122 1.31 1.73 9.99
N GLY A 123 0.67 0.60 10.35
CA GLY A 123 -0.78 0.46 10.24
C GLY A 123 -1.55 1.41 11.14
N THR A 124 -0.99 1.71 12.33
CA THR A 124 -1.58 2.70 13.25
C THR A 124 -1.47 4.12 12.66
N VAL A 125 -0.33 4.48 12.06
CA VAL A 125 -0.19 5.77 11.36
C VAL A 125 -1.26 5.91 10.30
N GLU A 126 -1.41 4.93 9.39
CA GLU A 126 -2.44 4.95 8.34
C GLU A 126 -3.86 5.06 8.90
N ALA A 127 -4.15 4.33 9.97
CA ALA A 127 -5.46 4.35 10.63
C ALA A 127 -5.82 5.70 11.24
N VAL A 128 -4.82 6.54 11.53
CA VAL A 128 -4.99 7.86 12.16
C VAL A 128 -4.95 8.99 11.14
N VAL A 129 -3.92 9.04 10.29
CA VAL A 129 -3.66 10.25 9.50
C VAL A 129 -4.73 10.49 8.43
N ASN A 130 -5.28 9.43 7.85
CA ASN A 130 -6.32 9.54 6.82
C ASN A 130 -7.63 10.18 7.36
N PRO A 131 -8.27 9.65 8.43
CA PRO A 131 -9.47 10.27 8.97
C PRO A 131 -9.20 11.64 9.61
N VAL A 132 -8.01 11.89 10.17
CA VAL A 132 -7.62 13.20 10.69
C VAL A 132 -7.62 14.24 9.56
N VAL A 133 -6.91 13.98 8.47
CA VAL A 133 -6.81 14.93 7.34
C VAL A 133 -8.16 15.08 6.63
N ALA A 134 -8.93 14.00 6.44
CA ALA A 134 -10.27 14.08 5.87
C ALA A 134 -11.22 14.94 6.74
N THR A 135 -11.05 14.93 8.07
CA THR A 135 -11.81 15.76 9.01
C THR A 135 -11.36 17.23 8.99
N MET A 136 -10.05 17.46 8.86
CA MET A 136 -9.50 18.83 8.82
C MET A 136 -9.88 19.59 7.54
N PHE A 137 -10.05 18.87 6.42
CA PHE A 137 -10.32 19.47 5.11
C PHE A 137 -11.62 18.94 4.48
N PRO A 138 -12.79 19.19 5.08
CA PRO A 138 -14.05 18.55 4.69
C PRO A 138 -14.53 18.93 3.28
N LYS A 139 -14.12 20.09 2.75
CA LYS A 139 -14.50 20.56 1.41
C LYS A 139 -13.62 20.01 0.28
N ASP A 140 -12.36 19.63 0.58
CA ASP A 140 -11.35 19.22 -0.41
C ASP A 140 -10.64 17.93 0.03
N LYS A 141 -11.38 16.95 0.55
CA LYS A 141 -10.84 15.72 1.14
C LYS A 141 -9.87 15.00 0.19
N THR A 142 -10.30 14.79 -1.06
CA THR A 142 -9.47 14.09 -2.06
C THR A 142 -8.15 14.82 -2.35
N LYS A 143 -8.17 16.16 -2.51
CA LYS A 143 -6.96 16.94 -2.72
C LYS A 143 -5.97 16.79 -1.56
N TRP A 144 -6.44 16.98 -0.33
CA TRP A 144 -5.58 16.98 0.83
C TRP A 144 -5.07 15.56 1.20
N LEU A 145 -5.85 14.53 0.93
CA LEU A 145 -5.39 13.14 1.03
C LEU A 145 -4.30 12.83 -0.02
N ASN A 146 -4.40 13.37 -1.24
CA ASN A 146 -3.32 13.25 -2.22
C ASN A 146 -2.03 13.94 -1.74
N ILE A 147 -2.13 15.17 -1.20
CA ILE A 147 -0.96 15.89 -0.66
C ILE A 147 -0.38 15.13 0.55
N LEU A 148 -1.22 14.64 1.48
CA LEU A 148 -0.79 13.81 2.61
C LEU A 148 0.01 12.60 2.12
N HIS A 149 -0.55 11.88 1.15
CA HIS A 149 0.08 10.67 0.61
C HIS A 149 1.28 10.93 -0.32
N ALA A 150 1.63 12.19 -0.60
CA ALA A 150 2.96 12.53 -1.14
C ALA A 150 4.08 12.20 -0.13
N GLY A 151 3.74 12.05 1.16
CA GLY A 151 4.66 11.59 2.21
C GLY A 151 5.20 10.19 1.98
N TRP A 152 4.39 9.27 1.44
CA TRP A 152 4.84 7.91 1.14
C TRP A 152 5.96 7.89 0.09
N PRO A 153 5.78 8.35 -1.16
CA PRO A 153 6.87 8.43 -2.12
C PRO A 153 8.01 9.35 -1.65
N GLY A 154 7.73 10.39 -0.86
CA GLY A 154 8.75 11.23 -0.23
C GLY A 154 9.67 10.42 0.69
N GLY A 155 9.11 9.53 1.49
CA GLY A 155 9.88 8.62 2.35
C GLY A 155 10.71 7.61 1.55
N LEU A 156 10.16 7.07 0.44
CA LEU A 156 10.90 6.19 -0.47
C LEU A 156 12.08 6.91 -1.12
N VAL A 157 11.88 8.16 -1.56
CA VAL A 157 12.96 8.98 -2.15
C VAL A 157 14.04 9.26 -1.12
N LEU A 158 13.69 9.83 0.03
CA LEU A 158 14.67 10.21 1.05
C LEU A 158 15.40 9.00 1.63
N GLY A 159 14.66 7.97 2.03
CA GLY A 159 15.26 6.76 2.60
C GLY A 159 16.06 5.96 1.58
N GLY A 160 15.55 5.84 0.34
CA GLY A 160 16.24 5.15 -0.75
C GLY A 160 17.53 5.85 -1.15
N MET A 161 17.50 7.17 -1.35
CA MET A 161 18.69 7.96 -1.65
C MET A 161 19.75 7.84 -0.55
N LEU A 162 19.38 8.06 0.70
CA LEU A 162 20.32 7.99 1.81
C LEU A 162 20.91 6.58 1.94
N ALA A 163 20.10 5.52 1.86
CA ALA A 163 20.59 4.16 1.94
C ALA A 163 21.55 3.80 0.78
N LEU A 164 21.25 4.23 -0.46
CA LEU A 164 22.09 4.02 -1.63
C LEU A 164 23.40 4.83 -1.54
N MET A 165 23.34 6.09 -1.08
CA MET A 165 24.53 6.95 -0.93
C MET A 165 25.48 6.48 0.18
N MET A 166 24.97 5.80 1.21
CA MET A 166 25.80 5.20 2.26
C MET A 166 26.61 3.98 1.77
N GLY A 167 26.26 3.39 0.64
CA GLY A 167 27.04 2.31 0.01
C GLY A 167 27.36 1.16 0.99
N SER A 168 28.63 0.93 1.26
CA SER A 168 29.13 -0.15 2.11
C SER A 168 29.15 0.15 3.62
N VAL A 169 28.52 1.24 4.07
CA VAL A 169 28.37 1.55 5.50
C VAL A 169 27.53 0.46 6.18
N ASP A 170 27.90 0.10 7.41
CA ASP A 170 27.17 -0.91 8.21
C ASP A 170 25.67 -0.67 8.20
N TRP A 171 24.90 -1.72 7.94
CA TRP A 171 23.45 -1.64 7.81
C TRP A 171 22.75 -1.13 9.08
N ARG A 172 23.37 -1.30 10.26
CA ARG A 172 22.83 -0.77 11.52
C ARG A 172 22.73 0.75 11.50
N LEU A 173 23.71 1.42 10.90
CA LEU A 173 23.70 2.87 10.73
C LEU A 173 22.64 3.29 9.70
N LYS A 174 22.44 2.51 8.64
CA LYS A 174 21.33 2.74 7.69
C LYS A 174 19.97 2.62 8.40
N VAL A 175 19.77 1.60 9.23
CA VAL A 175 18.55 1.42 10.02
C VAL A 175 18.40 2.54 11.05
N ALA A 176 19.47 3.03 11.67
CA ALA A 176 19.42 4.13 12.63
C ALA A 176 18.87 5.44 12.02
N LEU A 177 19.01 5.65 10.70
CA LEU A 177 18.41 6.80 10.02
C LEU A 177 16.89 6.88 10.19
N ILE A 178 16.20 5.76 10.49
CA ILE A 178 14.76 5.72 10.74
C ILE A 178 14.37 6.59 11.93
N PHE A 179 15.28 6.79 12.89
CA PHE A 179 15.02 7.69 14.03
C PHE A 179 14.81 9.15 13.60
N LEU A 180 15.40 9.60 12.49
CA LEU A 180 15.27 10.99 12.03
C LEU A 180 13.81 11.39 11.75
N PRO A 181 13.11 10.79 10.77
CA PRO A 181 11.71 11.15 10.52
C PRO A 181 10.80 10.75 11.70
N THR A 182 11.14 9.71 12.46
CA THR A 182 10.40 9.30 13.66
C THR A 182 10.43 10.38 14.73
N ALA A 183 11.61 10.92 15.06
CA ALA A 183 11.76 12.00 16.03
C ALA A 183 11.04 13.27 15.56
N VAL A 184 11.15 13.61 14.26
CA VAL A 184 10.51 14.82 13.72
C VAL A 184 8.98 14.75 13.87
N TYR A 185 8.32 13.68 13.41
CA TYR A 185 6.86 13.62 13.58
C TYR A 185 6.45 13.48 15.06
N GLY A 186 7.26 12.78 15.88
CA GLY A 186 7.02 12.68 17.30
C GLY A 186 7.00 14.05 17.96
N LEU A 187 8.00 14.90 17.70
CA LEU A 187 8.06 16.28 18.20
C LEU A 187 6.92 17.16 17.65
N MET A 188 6.57 17.01 16.38
CA MET A 188 5.50 17.80 15.78
C MET A 188 4.12 17.48 16.35
N LEU A 189 3.84 16.21 16.64
CA LEU A 189 2.53 15.75 17.10
C LEU A 189 2.40 15.67 18.61
N PHE A 190 3.52 15.69 19.35
CA PHE A 190 3.49 15.60 20.80
C PHE A 190 2.71 16.77 21.44
N GLY A 191 1.78 16.42 22.32
CA GLY A 191 0.95 17.40 23.03
C GLY A 191 -0.08 18.14 22.18
N ARG A 192 -0.21 17.82 20.88
CA ARG A 192 -1.20 18.45 19.99
C ARG A 192 -2.60 17.87 20.20
N ARG A 193 -3.62 18.72 20.00
CA ARG A 193 -5.02 18.33 20.08
C ARG A 193 -5.49 17.88 18.69
N PHE A 194 -5.81 16.60 18.59
CA PHE A 194 -6.37 16.04 17.36
C PHE A 194 -7.85 16.41 17.20
N PRO A 195 -8.35 16.60 15.96
CA PRO A 195 -9.76 16.88 15.74
C PRO A 195 -10.62 15.69 16.13
N VAL A 196 -11.84 15.97 16.59
CA VAL A 196 -12.86 14.95 16.73
C VAL A 196 -13.32 14.55 15.32
N GLN A 197 -13.43 13.28 15.05
CA GLN A 197 -13.81 12.75 13.75
C GLN A 197 -15.21 13.24 13.32
N GLU A 198 -15.37 13.59 12.02
CA GLU A 198 -16.59 14.22 11.47
C GLU A 198 -17.89 13.44 11.83
N ARG A 199 -17.84 12.10 11.76
CA ARG A 199 -18.96 11.23 12.14
C ARG A 199 -19.36 11.41 13.62
N VAL A 200 -18.36 11.49 14.50
CA VAL A 200 -18.57 11.65 15.95
C VAL A 200 -19.13 13.04 16.25
N GLN A 201 -18.62 14.07 15.57
CA GLN A 201 -19.16 15.44 15.67
C GLN A 201 -20.62 15.51 15.24
N ALA A 202 -20.97 14.78 14.17
CA ALA A 202 -22.35 14.70 13.67
C ALA A 202 -23.27 13.78 14.51
N GLY A 203 -22.78 13.21 15.61
CA GLY A 203 -23.56 12.33 16.48
C GLY A 203 -23.97 10.99 15.87
N VAL A 204 -23.33 10.55 14.77
CA VAL A 204 -23.65 9.28 14.11
C VAL A 204 -23.27 8.09 15.00
N PRO A 205 -24.24 7.22 15.36
CA PRO A 205 -23.99 6.10 16.25
C PRO A 205 -22.94 5.11 15.71
N TYR A 206 -22.20 4.47 16.61
CA TYR A 206 -21.20 3.46 16.25
C TYR A 206 -21.76 2.31 15.40
N LYS A 207 -23.00 1.86 15.68
CA LYS A 207 -23.67 0.82 14.90
C LYS A 207 -23.92 1.26 13.46
N VAL A 208 -24.28 2.53 13.22
CA VAL A 208 -24.46 3.08 11.87
C VAL A 208 -23.14 3.11 11.10
N MET A 209 -22.03 3.45 11.76
CA MET A 209 -20.70 3.34 11.18
C MET A 209 -20.41 1.91 10.69
N LEU A 210 -20.69 0.90 11.49
CA LEU A 210 -20.52 -0.50 11.09
C LEU A 210 -21.46 -0.87 9.93
N GLN A 211 -22.68 -0.35 9.91
CA GLN A 211 -23.67 -0.61 8.85
C GLN A 211 -23.24 -0.05 7.48
N GLU A 212 -22.43 1.00 7.42
CA GLU A 212 -21.88 1.52 6.15
C GLU A 212 -20.97 0.49 5.47
N ALA A 213 -20.08 -0.18 6.22
CA ALA A 213 -19.29 -1.29 5.72
C ALA A 213 -20.14 -2.55 5.48
N GLY A 214 -21.00 -2.87 6.43
CA GLY A 214 -21.95 -3.98 6.38
C GLY A 214 -21.34 -5.37 6.25
N ILE A 215 -22.18 -6.35 6.02
CA ILE A 215 -21.78 -7.77 5.89
C ILE A 215 -20.84 -7.98 4.70
N LEU A 216 -21.13 -7.34 3.56
CA LEU A 216 -20.32 -7.50 2.34
C LEU A 216 -18.90 -6.95 2.52
N GLY A 217 -18.75 -5.80 3.19
CA GLY A 217 -17.45 -5.22 3.47
C GLY A 217 -16.62 -6.09 4.42
N VAL A 218 -17.25 -6.55 5.51
CA VAL A 218 -16.58 -7.43 6.47
C VAL A 218 -16.22 -8.78 5.86
N LEU A 219 -17.03 -9.33 4.98
CA LEU A 219 -16.73 -10.58 4.29
C LEU A 219 -15.38 -10.50 3.54
N ILE A 220 -15.16 -9.40 2.78
CA ILE A 220 -13.89 -9.20 2.06
C ILE A 220 -12.72 -9.05 3.04
N VAL A 221 -12.86 -8.17 4.05
CA VAL A 221 -11.79 -7.89 5.01
C VAL A 221 -11.41 -9.15 5.78
N VAL A 222 -12.39 -9.89 6.31
CA VAL A 222 -12.15 -11.13 7.07
C VAL A 222 -11.56 -12.22 6.18
N ALA A 223 -12.08 -12.39 4.94
CA ALA A 223 -11.53 -13.37 4.01
C ALA A 223 -10.04 -13.12 3.72
N LEU A 224 -9.66 -11.85 3.45
CA LEU A 224 -8.27 -11.48 3.19
C LEU A 224 -7.38 -11.66 4.44
N ILE A 225 -7.82 -11.21 5.62
CA ILE A 225 -7.06 -11.36 6.86
C ILE A 225 -6.85 -12.83 7.20
N VAL A 226 -7.92 -13.61 7.19
CA VAL A 226 -7.85 -15.03 7.58
C VAL A 226 -7.03 -15.84 6.57
N SER A 227 -7.15 -15.53 5.27
CA SER A 227 -6.30 -16.15 4.24
C SER A 227 -4.83 -15.83 4.44
N GLU A 228 -4.48 -14.56 4.71
CA GLU A 228 -3.09 -14.16 4.89
C GLU A 228 -2.49 -14.73 6.19
N VAL A 229 -3.19 -14.59 7.31
CA VAL A 229 -2.75 -15.17 8.59
C VAL A 229 -2.68 -16.69 8.49
N GLY A 230 -3.67 -17.33 7.86
CA GLY A 230 -3.68 -18.75 7.62
C GLY A 230 -2.51 -19.23 6.76
N ARG A 231 -2.12 -18.46 5.75
CA ARG A 231 -0.94 -18.71 4.92
C ARG A 231 0.35 -18.61 5.75
N VAL A 232 0.51 -17.53 6.53
CA VAL A 232 1.71 -17.30 7.35
C VAL A 232 1.90 -18.39 8.41
N PHE A 233 0.81 -18.82 9.08
CA PHE A 233 0.87 -19.81 10.13
C PHE A 233 0.54 -21.25 9.65
N SER A 234 0.46 -21.45 8.33
CA SER A 234 0.15 -22.76 7.71
C SER A 234 -1.13 -23.40 8.26
N TRP A 235 -2.17 -22.61 8.51
CA TRP A 235 -3.45 -23.11 9.01
C TRP A 235 -4.16 -23.96 7.96
N PRO A 236 -4.74 -25.10 8.35
CA PRO A 236 -5.57 -25.87 7.43
C PRO A 236 -6.80 -25.06 6.99
N LEU A 237 -7.27 -25.31 5.77
CA LEU A 237 -8.40 -24.57 5.18
C LEU A 237 -9.65 -24.60 6.08
N PHE A 238 -9.91 -25.74 6.74
CA PHE A 238 -11.03 -25.88 7.68
C PHE A 238 -10.95 -24.84 8.81
N LEU A 239 -9.76 -24.61 9.41
CA LEU A 239 -9.60 -23.63 10.48
C LEU A 239 -9.81 -22.21 9.95
N GLN A 240 -9.29 -21.90 8.75
CA GLN A 240 -9.49 -20.60 8.11
C GLN A 240 -10.98 -20.33 7.86
N LEU A 241 -11.70 -21.28 7.27
CA LEU A 241 -13.13 -21.16 7.00
C LEU A 241 -13.95 -21.06 8.29
N SER A 242 -13.63 -21.85 9.31
CA SER A 242 -14.34 -21.82 10.60
C SER A 242 -14.17 -20.48 11.29
N LEU A 243 -12.94 -19.98 11.42
CA LEU A 243 -12.67 -18.69 12.07
C LEU A 243 -13.29 -17.54 11.28
N GLY A 244 -13.15 -17.53 9.96
CA GLY A 244 -13.76 -16.55 9.08
C GLY A 244 -15.28 -16.53 9.22
N SER A 245 -15.91 -17.71 9.23
CA SER A 245 -17.36 -17.83 9.41
C SER A 245 -17.83 -17.30 10.78
N VAL A 246 -17.13 -17.63 11.86
CA VAL A 246 -17.45 -17.14 13.22
C VAL A 246 -17.40 -15.61 13.26
N LEU A 247 -16.34 -14.99 12.70
CA LEU A 247 -16.19 -13.53 12.67
C LEU A 247 -17.29 -12.86 11.84
N VAL A 248 -17.58 -13.38 10.64
CA VAL A 248 -18.61 -12.82 9.76
C VAL A 248 -20.01 -12.99 10.34
N VAL A 249 -20.33 -14.17 10.89
CA VAL A 249 -21.62 -14.43 11.54
C VAL A 249 -21.81 -13.55 12.78
N GLY A 250 -20.80 -13.46 13.66
CA GLY A 250 -20.84 -12.58 14.83
C GLY A 250 -21.10 -11.13 14.46
N TYR A 251 -20.40 -10.62 13.44
CA TYR A 251 -20.65 -9.28 12.92
C TYR A 251 -22.06 -9.13 12.34
N THR A 252 -22.51 -10.11 11.56
CA THR A 252 -23.85 -10.11 10.92
C THR A 252 -24.98 -10.04 11.94
N VAL A 253 -24.90 -10.83 13.02
CA VAL A 253 -25.89 -10.84 14.10
C VAL A 253 -25.99 -9.48 14.79
N TYR A 254 -24.85 -8.81 14.98
CA TYR A 254 -24.79 -7.49 15.62
C TYR A 254 -25.25 -6.36 14.69
N VAL A 255 -24.74 -6.31 13.45
CA VAL A 255 -24.88 -5.17 12.53
C VAL A 255 -26.20 -5.21 11.77
N ARG A 256 -26.63 -6.39 11.29
CA ARG A 256 -27.87 -6.64 10.57
C ARG A 256 -28.07 -5.71 9.36
N ALA A 257 -27.01 -5.46 8.58
CA ALA A 257 -27.06 -4.63 7.37
C ALA A 257 -26.08 -5.18 6.32
N TRP A 258 -26.53 -5.24 5.07
CA TRP A 258 -25.69 -5.67 3.94
C TRP A 258 -24.51 -4.72 3.65
N GLY A 259 -24.63 -3.46 4.05
CA GLY A 259 -23.70 -2.40 3.73
C GLY A 259 -24.08 -1.62 2.47
N ARG A 260 -23.24 -0.67 2.13
CA ARG A 260 -23.45 0.17 0.92
C ARG A 260 -22.86 -0.55 -0.30
N MET A 261 -23.71 -0.89 -1.27
CA MET A 261 -23.26 -1.60 -2.48
C MET A 261 -22.13 -0.89 -3.22
N MET A 262 -22.15 0.44 -3.28
CA MET A 262 -21.07 1.21 -3.87
C MET A 262 -19.76 1.07 -3.08
N PHE A 263 -19.80 1.01 -1.75
CA PHE A 263 -18.62 0.76 -0.93
C PHE A 263 -18.03 -0.64 -1.19
N PHE A 264 -18.90 -1.66 -1.24
CA PHE A 264 -18.48 -3.01 -1.62
C PHE A 264 -17.81 -3.05 -3.00
N PHE A 265 -18.37 -2.34 -3.99
CA PHE A 265 -17.77 -2.23 -5.32
C PHE A 265 -16.42 -1.53 -5.31
N LEU A 266 -16.25 -0.48 -4.50
CA LEU A 266 -14.94 0.18 -4.31
C LEU A 266 -13.92 -0.73 -3.64
N LEU A 267 -14.33 -1.56 -2.65
CA LEU A 267 -13.46 -2.58 -2.05
C LEU A 267 -12.96 -3.59 -3.09
N LEU A 268 -13.82 -4.02 -4.02
CA LEU A 268 -13.42 -4.90 -5.12
C LEU A 268 -12.45 -4.21 -6.08
N LEU A 269 -12.67 -2.93 -6.41
CA LEU A 269 -11.75 -2.14 -7.24
C LEU A 269 -10.43 -1.83 -6.56
N MET A 270 -10.40 -1.80 -5.22
CA MET A 270 -9.17 -1.58 -4.46
C MET A 270 -8.17 -2.74 -4.63
N ILE A 271 -8.65 -3.97 -4.87
CA ILE A 271 -7.81 -5.15 -5.08
C ILE A 271 -6.88 -4.97 -6.31
N PRO A 272 -7.41 -4.77 -7.53
CA PRO A 272 -6.56 -4.51 -8.69
C PRO A 272 -5.78 -3.20 -8.60
N LEU A 273 -6.32 -2.18 -7.93
CA LEU A 273 -5.64 -0.90 -7.72
C LEU A 273 -4.34 -1.10 -6.93
N ALA A 274 -4.43 -1.70 -5.74
CA ALA A 274 -3.28 -1.90 -4.87
C ALA A 274 -2.26 -2.86 -5.50
N THR A 275 -2.73 -3.91 -6.18
CA THR A 275 -1.86 -4.83 -6.93
C THR A 275 -1.11 -4.11 -8.04
N THR A 276 -1.77 -3.20 -8.77
CA THR A 276 -1.14 -2.41 -9.84
C THR A 276 -0.14 -1.41 -9.27
N GLU A 277 -0.46 -0.68 -8.21
CA GLU A 277 0.42 0.35 -7.63
C GLU A 277 1.59 -0.28 -6.87
N LEU A 278 1.31 -1.00 -5.79
CA LEU A 278 2.33 -1.50 -4.86
C LEU A 278 2.97 -2.83 -5.31
N GLY A 279 2.19 -3.72 -5.93
CA GLY A 279 2.69 -4.99 -6.43
C GLY A 279 3.74 -4.79 -7.52
N THR A 280 3.50 -3.88 -8.46
CA THR A 280 4.45 -3.58 -9.54
C THR A 280 5.70 -2.86 -9.01
N ASP A 281 5.57 -1.99 -8.00
CA ASP A 281 6.72 -1.30 -7.40
C ASP A 281 7.72 -2.27 -6.78
N SER A 282 7.25 -3.36 -6.18
CA SER A 282 8.13 -4.39 -5.63
C SER A 282 8.92 -5.13 -6.72
N TRP A 283 8.44 -5.15 -7.95
CA TRP A 283 9.06 -5.89 -9.06
C TRP A 283 9.89 -5.02 -9.99
N ILE A 284 9.56 -3.72 -10.12
CA ILE A 284 10.19 -2.84 -11.11
C ILE A 284 11.70 -2.77 -10.96
N THR A 285 12.21 -2.77 -9.73
CA THR A 285 13.66 -2.76 -9.45
C THR A 285 14.35 -4.03 -9.96
N ALA A 286 13.77 -5.20 -9.70
CA ALA A 286 14.31 -6.48 -10.15
C ALA A 286 14.17 -6.66 -11.68
N LEU A 287 13.12 -6.12 -12.26
CA LEU A 287 12.84 -6.17 -13.69
C LEU A 287 13.81 -5.31 -14.49
N MET A 288 14.20 -4.16 -13.93
CA MET A 288 15.10 -3.20 -14.56
C MET A 288 16.58 -3.46 -14.26
N ALA A 289 16.88 -4.43 -13.38
CA ALA A 289 18.27 -4.70 -12.97
C ALA A 289 19.22 -5.00 -14.13
N PRO A 290 18.88 -5.81 -15.17
CA PRO A 290 19.78 -6.08 -16.29
C PRO A 290 20.11 -4.82 -17.09
N GLU A 291 19.13 -4.00 -17.42
CA GLU A 291 19.30 -2.79 -18.22
C GLU A 291 20.05 -1.69 -17.45
N MET A 292 19.74 -1.53 -16.16
CA MET A 292 20.44 -0.56 -15.32
C MET A 292 21.90 -0.94 -15.08
N SER A 293 22.18 -2.24 -14.96
CA SER A 293 23.55 -2.75 -14.87
C SER A 293 24.37 -2.42 -16.11
N GLN A 294 23.78 -2.52 -17.32
CA GLN A 294 24.46 -2.12 -18.57
C GLN A 294 24.81 -0.63 -18.61
N LEU A 295 24.03 0.21 -17.91
CA LEU A 295 24.28 1.64 -17.77
C LEU A 295 25.23 1.99 -16.61
N GLY A 296 25.69 0.98 -15.85
CA GLY A 296 26.50 1.19 -14.64
C GLY A 296 25.73 1.84 -13.48
N ILE A 297 24.40 1.75 -13.47
CA ILE A 297 23.53 2.39 -12.48
C ILE A 297 22.84 1.31 -11.64
N HIS A 298 22.82 1.49 -10.32
CA HIS A 298 22.12 0.57 -9.43
C HIS A 298 20.61 0.63 -9.66
N SER A 299 19.96 -0.53 -9.82
CA SER A 299 18.52 -0.63 -10.17
C SER A 299 17.57 0.03 -9.14
N GLY A 300 17.97 0.15 -7.88
CA GLY A 300 17.23 0.86 -6.84
C GLY A 300 16.91 2.33 -7.17
N TRP A 301 17.71 2.97 -8.03
CA TRP A 301 17.46 4.34 -8.48
C TRP A 301 16.17 4.47 -9.32
N VAL A 302 15.69 3.40 -9.94
CA VAL A 302 14.44 3.42 -10.69
C VAL A 302 13.26 3.66 -9.76
N LEU A 303 13.23 2.99 -8.60
CA LEU A 303 12.19 3.20 -7.60
C LEU A 303 12.25 4.61 -7.02
N VAL A 304 13.45 5.14 -6.74
CA VAL A 304 13.64 6.53 -6.30
C VAL A 304 13.10 7.51 -7.35
N TYR A 305 13.43 7.29 -8.63
CA TYR A 305 12.98 8.13 -9.74
C TYR A 305 11.45 8.13 -9.90
N THR A 306 10.83 6.97 -9.96
CA THR A 306 9.36 6.87 -10.09
C THR A 306 8.64 7.43 -8.87
N SER A 307 9.20 7.23 -7.67
CA SER A 307 8.67 7.80 -6.43
C SER A 307 8.79 9.32 -6.40
N LEU A 308 9.86 9.91 -6.95
CA LEU A 308 10.01 11.36 -7.06
C LEU A 308 8.91 11.97 -7.96
N ILE A 309 8.62 11.33 -9.10
CA ILE A 309 7.51 11.72 -9.97
C ILE A 309 6.18 11.69 -9.19
N MET A 310 5.92 10.59 -8.49
CA MET A 310 4.70 10.45 -7.68
C MET A 310 4.60 11.54 -6.61
N MET A 311 5.67 11.82 -5.89
CA MET A 311 5.70 12.85 -4.85
C MET A 311 5.33 14.22 -5.43
N ILE A 312 6.01 14.63 -6.50
CA ILE A 312 5.77 15.93 -7.15
C ILE A 312 4.31 16.04 -7.61
N LEU A 313 3.81 15.07 -8.35
CA LEU A 313 2.45 15.08 -8.88
C LEU A 313 1.37 15.10 -7.78
N ARG A 314 1.58 14.37 -6.67
CA ARG A 314 0.65 14.38 -5.54
C ARG A 314 0.59 15.75 -4.84
N PHE A 315 1.71 16.48 -4.74
CA PHE A 315 1.68 17.87 -4.24
C PHE A 315 0.85 18.78 -5.14
N PHE A 316 0.89 18.58 -6.45
CA PHE A 316 0.15 19.36 -7.43
C PHE A 316 -1.18 18.71 -7.84
N SER A 317 -1.77 17.84 -6.99
CA SER A 317 -3.01 17.12 -7.31
C SER A 317 -4.25 18.02 -7.46
N GLY A 318 -4.28 19.20 -6.82
CA GLY A 318 -5.43 20.09 -6.79
C GLY A 318 -6.05 20.35 -8.17
N PRO A 319 -5.31 20.89 -9.14
CA PRO A 319 -5.84 21.15 -10.49
C PRO A 319 -6.41 19.92 -11.18
N PHE A 320 -5.81 18.74 -10.98
CA PHE A 320 -6.28 17.48 -11.57
C PHE A 320 -7.60 17.02 -10.94
N VAL A 321 -7.69 17.04 -9.60
CA VAL A 321 -8.89 16.64 -8.85
C VAL A 321 -10.07 17.56 -9.20
N HIS A 322 -9.86 18.89 -9.23
CA HIS A 322 -10.93 19.85 -9.51
C HIS A 322 -11.42 19.79 -10.96
N LYS A 323 -10.52 19.52 -11.93
CA LYS A 323 -10.88 19.46 -13.35
C LYS A 323 -11.53 18.15 -13.76
N LEU A 324 -11.06 17.01 -13.22
CA LEU A 324 -11.47 15.66 -13.67
C LEU A 324 -12.52 15.01 -12.75
N SER A 325 -12.79 15.55 -11.59
CA SER A 325 -13.40 14.87 -10.44
C SER A 325 -12.58 13.67 -9.92
N PRO A 326 -12.79 13.20 -8.68
CA PRO A 326 -12.01 12.06 -8.16
C PRO A 326 -12.14 10.78 -8.99
N LEU A 327 -13.35 10.42 -9.42
CA LEU A 327 -13.57 9.23 -10.26
C LEU A 327 -12.99 9.39 -11.67
N GLY A 328 -13.10 10.59 -12.26
CA GLY A 328 -12.48 10.91 -13.56
C GLY A 328 -10.96 10.82 -13.50
N LEU A 329 -10.35 11.30 -12.41
CA LEU A 329 -8.91 11.18 -12.19
C LEU A 329 -8.47 9.72 -12.08
N LEU A 330 -9.22 8.87 -11.33
CA LEU A 330 -8.95 7.44 -11.25
C LEU A 330 -9.07 6.74 -12.62
N ALA A 331 -10.08 7.09 -13.42
CA ALA A 331 -10.26 6.53 -14.75
C ALA A 331 -9.12 6.89 -15.70
N VAL A 332 -8.73 8.17 -15.77
CA VAL A 332 -7.59 8.64 -16.58
C VAL A 332 -6.29 8.00 -16.10
N SER A 333 -6.05 7.95 -14.80
CA SER A 333 -4.89 7.29 -14.19
C SER A 333 -4.82 5.81 -14.57
N SER A 334 -5.96 5.10 -14.57
CA SER A 334 -6.03 3.69 -14.97
C SER A 334 -5.67 3.49 -16.44
N LEU A 335 -6.15 4.37 -17.33
CA LEU A 335 -5.80 4.32 -18.74
C LEU A 335 -4.30 4.55 -18.97
N VAL A 336 -3.74 5.60 -18.34
CA VAL A 336 -2.31 5.92 -18.46
C VAL A 336 -1.43 4.82 -17.89
N ALA A 337 -1.82 4.23 -16.74
CA ALA A 337 -1.10 3.10 -16.14
C ALA A 337 -1.14 1.85 -17.03
N ALA A 338 -2.29 1.53 -17.64
CA ALA A 338 -2.40 0.41 -18.57
C ALA A 338 -1.46 0.58 -19.78
N VAL A 339 -1.47 1.76 -20.39
CA VAL A 339 -0.57 2.08 -21.51
C VAL A 339 0.90 2.03 -21.05
N GLY A 340 1.21 2.56 -19.87
CA GLY A 340 2.55 2.52 -19.29
C GLY A 340 3.06 1.09 -19.05
N LEU A 341 2.23 0.19 -18.54
CA LEU A 341 2.59 -1.22 -18.33
C LEU A 341 2.82 -1.96 -19.66
N VAL A 342 1.96 -1.73 -20.65
CA VAL A 342 2.15 -2.28 -22.02
C VAL A 342 3.43 -1.73 -22.64
N ALA A 343 3.72 -0.44 -22.47
CA ALA A 343 4.98 0.15 -22.93
C ALA A 343 6.18 -0.47 -22.23
N LEU A 344 6.14 -0.63 -20.89
CA LEU A 344 7.21 -1.27 -20.12
C LEU A 344 7.48 -2.71 -20.57
N SER A 345 6.44 -3.48 -20.88
CA SER A 345 6.59 -4.87 -21.33
C SER A 345 7.32 -5.01 -22.68
N LYS A 346 7.25 -3.98 -23.52
CA LYS A 346 7.83 -3.99 -24.89
C LYS A 346 9.12 -3.17 -25.02
N SER A 347 9.44 -2.36 -24.01
CA SER A 347 10.59 -1.45 -24.08
C SER A 347 11.89 -2.14 -23.75
N THR A 348 13.00 -1.63 -24.34
CA THR A 348 14.37 -2.02 -24.08
C THR A 348 15.27 -0.79 -23.99
N GLY A 349 16.40 -0.88 -23.32
CA GLY A 349 17.37 0.22 -23.18
C GLY A 349 16.74 1.48 -22.58
N VAL A 350 17.09 2.64 -23.08
CA VAL A 350 16.63 3.95 -22.55
C VAL A 350 15.09 4.13 -22.63
N MET A 351 14.43 3.47 -23.58
CA MET A 351 12.95 3.55 -23.70
C MET A 351 12.21 3.02 -22.48
N ILE A 352 12.83 2.14 -21.70
CA ILE A 352 12.28 1.66 -20.44
C ILE A 352 12.06 2.80 -19.44
N LEU A 353 12.97 3.79 -19.38
CA LEU A 353 12.82 4.95 -18.49
C LEU A 353 11.61 5.81 -18.89
N LEU A 354 11.38 6.01 -20.19
CA LEU A 354 10.20 6.72 -20.68
C LEU A 354 8.91 5.96 -20.36
N ALA A 355 8.91 4.64 -20.55
CA ALA A 355 7.77 3.79 -20.19
C ALA A 355 7.52 3.78 -18.68
N ALA A 356 8.58 3.72 -17.85
CA ALA A 356 8.49 3.83 -16.40
C ALA A 356 7.95 5.20 -15.96
N THR A 357 8.34 6.27 -16.64
CA THR A 357 7.79 7.63 -16.42
C THR A 357 6.29 7.64 -16.68
N LEU A 358 5.86 7.12 -17.82
CA LEU A 358 4.44 7.06 -18.20
C LEU A 358 3.64 6.24 -17.18
N TYR A 359 4.15 5.09 -16.80
CA TYR A 359 3.54 4.27 -15.75
C TYR A 359 3.50 4.99 -14.39
N GLY A 360 4.59 5.66 -14.00
CA GLY A 360 4.68 6.49 -12.80
C GLY A 360 3.60 7.58 -12.76
N PHE A 361 3.36 8.27 -13.88
CA PHE A 361 2.25 9.23 -14.01
C PHE A 361 0.90 8.55 -13.78
N GLY A 362 0.66 7.41 -14.42
CA GLY A 362 -0.61 6.68 -14.32
C GLY A 362 -0.93 6.26 -12.89
N LYS A 363 -0.02 5.59 -12.18
CA LYS A 363 -0.27 5.06 -10.84
C LYS A 363 -0.31 6.12 -9.73
N THR A 364 0.18 7.34 -9.97
CA THR A 364 0.40 8.38 -8.96
C THR A 364 -0.82 8.65 -8.09
N PHE A 365 -2.01 8.69 -8.68
CA PHE A 365 -3.23 9.14 -8.00
C PHE A 365 -4.11 8.00 -7.48
N PHE A 366 -3.73 6.74 -7.62
CA PHE A 366 -4.57 5.60 -7.31
C PHE A 366 -5.01 5.57 -5.85
N TRP A 367 -4.06 5.31 -4.96
CA TRP A 367 -4.34 5.12 -3.54
C TRP A 367 -5.03 6.31 -2.88
N PRO A 368 -4.45 7.53 -2.92
CA PRO A 368 -5.01 8.66 -2.19
C PRO A 368 -6.34 9.13 -2.77
N THR A 369 -6.55 9.02 -4.07
CA THR A 369 -7.81 9.41 -4.69
C THR A 369 -8.92 8.41 -4.37
N MET A 370 -8.62 7.11 -4.28
CA MET A 370 -9.58 6.11 -3.79
C MET A 370 -9.99 6.40 -2.34
N LEU A 371 -9.04 6.72 -1.46
CA LEU A 371 -9.35 7.17 -0.09
C LEU A 371 -10.23 8.43 -0.11
N GLY A 372 -9.93 9.37 -0.99
CA GLY A 372 -10.73 10.57 -1.19
C GLY A 372 -12.18 10.26 -1.56
N VAL A 373 -12.40 9.39 -2.55
CA VAL A 373 -13.75 8.94 -2.95
C VAL A 373 -14.49 8.34 -1.76
N VAL A 374 -13.82 7.47 -0.98
CA VAL A 374 -14.45 6.85 0.21
C VAL A 374 -14.77 7.90 1.28
N ALA A 375 -13.84 8.83 1.55
CA ALA A 375 -14.05 9.90 2.53
C ALA A 375 -15.22 10.84 2.14
N GLU A 376 -15.40 11.07 0.83
CA GLU A 376 -16.44 11.95 0.31
C GLU A 376 -17.79 11.26 0.19
N GLN A 377 -17.83 9.96 -0.12
CA GLN A 377 -19.10 9.25 -0.34
C GLN A 377 -19.65 8.52 0.90
N PHE A 378 -18.79 8.19 1.88
CA PHE A 378 -19.17 7.43 3.08
C PHE A 378 -18.77 8.13 4.38
N PRO A 379 -19.10 9.42 4.58
CA PRO A 379 -18.69 10.13 5.79
C PRO A 379 -19.29 9.54 7.08
N LYS A 380 -20.45 8.84 7.01
CA LYS A 380 -21.03 8.10 8.14
C LYS A 380 -20.18 6.91 8.57
N GLY A 381 -19.41 6.34 7.67
CA GLY A 381 -18.48 5.25 7.96
C GLY A 381 -17.19 5.70 8.67
N GLY A 382 -16.88 7.01 8.62
CA GLY A 382 -15.78 7.63 9.34
C GLY A 382 -14.44 6.93 9.14
N ALA A 383 -13.72 6.69 10.24
CA ALA A 383 -12.45 5.99 10.20
C ALA A 383 -12.57 4.54 9.70
N LEU A 384 -13.70 3.86 9.96
CA LEU A 384 -13.88 2.47 9.57
C LEU A 384 -13.83 2.27 8.05
N THR A 385 -14.61 3.03 7.27
CA THR A 385 -14.64 2.86 5.81
C THR A 385 -13.33 3.27 5.15
N LEU A 386 -12.69 4.37 5.60
CA LEU A 386 -11.38 4.78 5.13
C LEU A 386 -10.30 3.73 5.41
N ASN A 387 -10.32 3.16 6.59
CA ASN A 387 -9.30 2.19 6.99
C ASN A 387 -9.59 0.79 6.41
N ALA A 388 -10.86 0.42 6.21
CA ALA A 388 -11.23 -0.83 5.56
C ALA A 388 -10.74 -0.87 4.11
N ILE A 389 -10.91 0.24 3.34
CA ILE A 389 -10.40 0.29 1.96
C ILE A 389 -8.88 0.21 1.92
N ALA A 390 -8.16 0.91 2.84
CA ALA A 390 -6.70 0.83 2.95
C ALA A 390 -6.23 -0.57 3.35
N ALA A 391 -6.88 -1.22 4.30
CA ALA A 391 -6.56 -2.59 4.73
C ALA A 391 -6.77 -3.60 3.59
N VAL A 392 -7.88 -3.52 2.86
CA VAL A 392 -8.13 -4.36 1.68
C VAL A 392 -7.03 -4.14 0.63
N GLY A 393 -6.64 -2.90 0.38
CA GLY A 393 -5.52 -2.61 -0.51
C GLY A 393 -4.23 -3.29 -0.06
N THR A 394 -3.81 -3.07 1.18
CA THR A 394 -2.55 -3.64 1.71
C THR A 394 -2.55 -5.19 1.71
N LEU A 395 -3.65 -5.81 2.13
CA LEU A 395 -3.80 -7.28 2.12
C LEU A 395 -3.82 -7.84 0.69
N SER A 396 -4.45 -7.12 -0.24
CA SER A 396 -4.55 -7.58 -1.63
C SER A 396 -3.19 -7.69 -2.31
N VAL A 397 -2.22 -6.86 -1.95
CA VAL A 397 -0.84 -6.95 -2.49
C VAL A 397 -0.21 -8.30 -2.13
N GLY A 398 -0.34 -8.74 -0.87
CA GLY A 398 0.21 -10.02 -0.41
C GLY A 398 -0.59 -11.24 -0.89
N VAL A 399 -1.91 -11.22 -0.66
CA VAL A 399 -2.79 -12.39 -0.90
C VAL A 399 -3.06 -12.63 -2.38
N VAL A 400 -3.36 -11.55 -3.11
CA VAL A 400 -3.78 -11.63 -4.53
C VAL A 400 -2.65 -11.23 -5.45
N GLY A 401 -2.02 -10.08 -5.20
CA GLY A 401 -1.05 -9.48 -6.10
C GLY A 401 0.21 -10.32 -6.27
N ALA A 402 0.88 -10.66 -5.18
CA ALA A 402 2.10 -11.47 -5.23
C ALA A 402 1.84 -12.87 -5.81
N ALA A 403 0.71 -13.50 -5.42
CA ALA A 403 0.32 -14.79 -5.95
C ALA A 403 -0.01 -14.74 -7.45
N PHE A 404 -0.68 -13.68 -7.91
CA PHE A 404 -1.00 -13.47 -9.32
C PHE A 404 0.24 -13.24 -10.17
N LEU A 405 1.11 -12.32 -9.74
CA LEU A 405 2.35 -12.00 -10.43
C LEU A 405 3.28 -13.21 -10.51
N GLY A 406 3.46 -13.93 -9.41
CA GLY A 406 4.25 -15.16 -9.36
C GLY A 406 3.68 -16.23 -10.27
N TYR A 407 2.36 -16.48 -10.25
CA TYR A 407 1.71 -17.44 -11.12
C TYR A 407 1.90 -17.11 -12.61
N VAL A 408 1.73 -15.84 -13.00
CA VAL A 408 1.93 -15.43 -14.40
C VAL A 408 3.37 -15.65 -14.83
N GLN A 409 4.34 -15.27 -13.98
CA GLN A 409 5.76 -15.46 -14.27
C GLN A 409 6.13 -16.95 -14.40
N ASP A 410 5.76 -17.76 -13.41
CA ASP A 410 6.08 -19.19 -13.40
C ASP A 410 5.43 -19.92 -14.58
N ARG A 411 4.19 -19.58 -14.94
CA ARG A 411 3.51 -20.13 -16.10
C ARG A 411 4.19 -19.78 -17.41
N THR A 412 4.65 -18.54 -17.55
CA THR A 412 5.39 -18.11 -18.75
C THR A 412 6.72 -18.84 -18.85
N ILE A 413 7.46 -18.97 -17.73
CA ILE A 413 8.71 -19.72 -17.69
C ILE A 413 8.48 -21.20 -18.04
N ASP A 414 7.44 -21.83 -17.48
CA ASP A 414 7.05 -23.21 -17.78
C ASP A 414 6.81 -23.42 -19.28
N GLN A 415 6.04 -22.53 -19.91
CA GLN A 415 5.72 -22.61 -21.33
C GLN A 415 6.95 -22.38 -22.22
N GLU A 416 7.74 -21.34 -21.97
CA GLU A 416 8.93 -21.03 -22.78
C GLU A 416 10.02 -22.07 -22.65
N LEU A 417 10.28 -22.55 -21.43
CA LEU A 417 11.30 -23.55 -21.18
C LEU A 417 10.96 -24.87 -21.85
N ARG A 418 9.68 -25.25 -21.79
CA ARG A 418 9.17 -26.46 -22.47
C ARG A 418 9.36 -26.38 -23.99
N LEU A 419 9.25 -25.19 -24.59
CA LEU A 419 9.42 -24.98 -26.02
C LEU A 419 10.87 -24.87 -26.45
N LYS A 420 11.71 -24.17 -25.65
CA LYS A 420 13.11 -23.88 -26.01
C LYS A 420 14.07 -25.04 -25.71
N ASP A 421 13.92 -25.70 -24.54
CA ASP A 421 14.78 -26.82 -24.13
C ASP A 421 13.97 -27.85 -23.30
N PRO A 422 13.28 -28.81 -23.97
CA PRO A 422 12.48 -29.85 -23.28
C PRO A 422 13.31 -30.73 -22.32
N VAL A 423 14.61 -30.90 -22.59
CA VAL A 423 15.52 -31.71 -21.75
C VAL A 423 15.83 -30.95 -20.45
N LEU A 424 16.14 -29.66 -20.58
CA LEU A 424 16.36 -28.80 -19.41
C LEU A 424 15.08 -28.66 -18.59
N TYR A 425 13.93 -28.52 -19.23
CA TYR A 425 12.61 -28.46 -18.63
C TYR A 425 12.38 -29.59 -17.63
N THR A 426 12.64 -30.85 -18.02
CA THR A 426 12.42 -31.99 -17.12
C THR A 426 13.40 -32.07 -15.96
N ARG A 427 14.56 -31.41 -16.06
CA ARG A 427 15.62 -31.45 -15.05
C ARG A 427 15.46 -30.43 -13.94
N ILE A 428 14.98 -29.23 -14.24
CA ILE A 428 15.02 -28.10 -13.32
C ILE A 428 13.66 -27.67 -12.78
N LEU A 429 12.56 -28.32 -13.16
CA LEU A 429 11.26 -27.99 -12.60
C LEU A 429 11.01 -28.71 -11.28
N ALA A 430 10.36 -27.99 -10.36
CA ALA A 430 9.82 -28.53 -9.13
C ALA A 430 8.50 -29.29 -9.39
N GLN A 431 7.94 -29.85 -8.34
CA GLN A 431 6.61 -30.49 -8.38
C GLN A 431 5.53 -29.45 -8.73
N GLU A 432 4.46 -29.92 -9.38
CA GLU A 432 3.30 -29.10 -9.70
C GLU A 432 2.70 -28.51 -8.42
N LYS A 433 2.52 -27.19 -8.41
CA LYS A 433 1.83 -26.46 -7.36
C LYS A 433 0.48 -25.95 -7.87
N VAL A 434 -0.45 -25.76 -6.96
CA VAL A 434 -1.78 -25.23 -7.26
C VAL A 434 -1.92 -23.87 -6.56
N SER A 435 -2.23 -22.83 -7.33
CA SER A 435 -2.64 -21.51 -6.81
C SER A 435 -4.13 -21.29 -7.06
N VAL A 436 -4.68 -20.21 -6.51
CA VAL A 436 -6.04 -19.77 -6.81
C VAL A 436 -6.25 -19.43 -8.30
N PHE A 437 -5.15 -19.18 -9.05
CA PHE A 437 -5.16 -18.85 -10.48
C PHE A 437 -4.95 -20.06 -11.38
N GLY A 438 -4.63 -21.23 -10.84
CA GLY A 438 -4.43 -22.46 -11.58
C GLY A 438 -3.17 -23.23 -11.18
N LYS A 439 -2.90 -24.29 -11.94
CA LYS A 439 -1.72 -25.14 -11.76
C LYS A 439 -0.50 -24.53 -12.44
N TYR A 440 0.68 -24.66 -11.83
CA TYR A 440 1.95 -24.19 -12.36
C TYR A 440 3.11 -25.02 -11.81
N ARG A 441 4.27 -24.96 -12.48
CA ARG A 441 5.50 -25.61 -12.04
C ARG A 441 6.60 -24.59 -11.89
N PRO A 442 6.97 -24.22 -10.66
CA PRO A 442 8.07 -23.27 -10.45
C PRO A 442 9.43 -23.93 -10.76
N LEU A 443 10.44 -23.11 -10.95
CA LEU A 443 11.83 -23.57 -11.01
C LEU A 443 12.27 -24.10 -9.66
N ASP A 444 13.05 -25.18 -9.68
CA ASP A 444 13.71 -25.77 -8.53
C ASP A 444 15.10 -25.13 -8.40
N GLN A 445 15.28 -24.29 -7.39
CA GLN A 445 16.52 -23.51 -7.21
C GLN A 445 17.73 -24.41 -6.98
N ASP A 446 17.57 -25.50 -6.22
CA ASP A 446 18.66 -26.44 -5.95
C ASP A 446 19.12 -27.14 -7.24
N LYS A 447 18.18 -27.49 -8.12
CA LYS A 447 18.51 -28.07 -9.42
C LYS A 447 19.09 -27.06 -10.40
N LEU A 448 18.71 -25.78 -10.27
CA LEU A 448 19.22 -24.71 -11.10
C LEU A 448 20.73 -24.46 -10.84
N GLU A 449 21.16 -24.58 -9.60
CA GLU A 449 22.58 -24.45 -9.23
C GLU A 449 23.46 -25.60 -9.77
N LEU A 450 22.87 -26.76 -10.05
CA LEU A 450 23.57 -27.95 -10.53
C LEU A 450 23.78 -28.01 -12.04
N ILE A 451 23.16 -27.10 -12.82
CA ILE A 451 23.34 -27.06 -14.28
C ILE A 451 24.52 -26.17 -14.68
N SER A 452 25.02 -26.37 -15.91
CA SER A 452 26.13 -25.59 -16.45
C SER A 452 25.80 -24.09 -16.57
N LEU A 453 26.79 -23.22 -16.41
CA LEU A 453 26.65 -21.75 -16.55
C LEU A 453 25.96 -21.34 -17.86
N ALA A 454 26.24 -22.05 -18.98
CA ALA A 454 25.60 -21.78 -20.25
C ALA A 454 24.07 -22.01 -20.18
N LYS A 455 23.63 -23.05 -19.47
CA LYS A 455 22.20 -23.35 -19.27
C LYS A 455 21.54 -22.41 -18.28
N GLN A 456 22.27 -21.99 -17.24
CA GLN A 456 21.81 -20.97 -16.30
C GLN A 456 21.48 -19.66 -17.05
N ARG A 457 22.35 -19.22 -17.97
CA ARG A 457 22.09 -18.03 -18.79
C ARG A 457 20.81 -18.13 -19.63
N ILE A 458 20.55 -19.31 -20.22
CA ILE A 458 19.29 -19.55 -20.97
C ILE A 458 18.08 -19.38 -20.04
N VAL A 459 18.16 -19.92 -18.83
CA VAL A 459 17.07 -19.77 -17.85
C VAL A 459 16.92 -18.32 -17.40
N GLU A 460 18.00 -17.60 -17.17
CA GLU A 460 17.98 -16.16 -16.82
C GLU A 460 17.33 -15.32 -17.95
N GLU A 461 17.64 -15.60 -19.21
CA GLU A 461 17.00 -14.94 -20.34
C GLU A 461 15.50 -15.22 -20.40
N ILE A 462 15.08 -16.47 -20.17
CA ILE A 462 13.66 -16.86 -20.08
C ILE A 462 12.99 -16.16 -18.91
N GLN A 463 13.61 -16.11 -17.75
CA GLN A 463 13.09 -15.40 -16.57
C GLN A 463 12.93 -13.90 -16.83
N ALA A 464 13.91 -13.28 -17.48
CA ALA A 464 13.82 -11.86 -17.87
C ALA A 464 12.68 -11.60 -18.86
N GLY A 465 12.51 -12.46 -19.84
CA GLY A 465 11.38 -12.40 -20.78
C GLY A 465 10.04 -12.57 -20.07
N ALA A 466 9.92 -13.60 -19.21
CA ALA A 466 8.71 -13.88 -18.46
C ALA A 466 8.29 -12.73 -17.52
N LYS A 467 9.25 -12.01 -16.94
CA LYS A 467 8.96 -10.79 -16.15
C LYS A 467 8.34 -9.69 -17.03
N LYS A 468 8.83 -9.48 -18.26
CA LYS A 468 8.28 -8.50 -19.19
C LYS A 468 6.87 -8.90 -19.64
N ASP A 469 6.66 -10.17 -19.96
CA ASP A 469 5.33 -10.68 -20.33
C ASP A 469 4.33 -10.59 -19.17
N ALA A 470 4.78 -10.81 -17.95
CA ALA A 470 3.96 -10.62 -16.76
C ALA A 470 3.44 -9.18 -16.65
N LEU A 471 4.22 -8.15 -17.01
CA LEU A 471 3.73 -6.76 -17.03
C LEU A 471 2.61 -6.52 -18.03
N MET A 472 2.67 -7.17 -19.20
CA MET A 472 1.58 -7.12 -20.19
C MET A 472 0.29 -7.69 -19.61
N VAL A 473 0.38 -8.83 -18.90
CA VAL A 473 -0.79 -9.45 -18.25
C VAL A 473 -1.30 -8.58 -17.11
N VAL A 474 -0.42 -7.96 -16.34
CA VAL A 474 -0.80 -7.03 -15.24
C VAL A 474 -1.56 -5.81 -15.76
N ALA A 475 -1.34 -5.39 -17.02
CA ALA A 475 -2.08 -4.28 -17.62
C ALA A 475 -3.61 -4.52 -17.68
N ILE A 476 -4.08 -5.78 -17.54
CA ILE A 476 -5.51 -6.09 -17.43
C ILE A 476 -6.12 -5.49 -16.16
N LEU A 477 -5.33 -5.34 -15.09
CA LEU A 477 -5.82 -4.81 -13.81
C LEU A 477 -6.27 -3.34 -13.94
N PRO A 478 -5.45 -2.39 -14.42
CA PRO A 478 -5.91 -1.03 -14.63
C PRO A 478 -6.96 -0.90 -15.74
N ILE A 479 -7.03 -1.81 -16.72
CA ILE A 479 -8.13 -1.87 -17.70
C ILE A 479 -9.44 -2.22 -16.98
N THR A 480 -9.43 -3.20 -16.08
CA THR A 480 -10.59 -3.57 -15.26
C THR A 480 -11.04 -2.40 -14.37
N MET A 481 -10.06 -1.69 -13.77
CA MET A 481 -10.34 -0.49 -12.98
C MET A 481 -10.98 0.61 -13.83
N LEU A 482 -10.47 0.86 -15.04
CA LEU A 482 -11.04 1.83 -15.96
C LEU A 482 -12.52 1.51 -16.27
N GLY A 483 -12.85 0.24 -16.52
CA GLY A 483 -14.23 -0.22 -16.67
C GLY A 483 -15.09 0.08 -15.44
N GLY A 484 -14.59 -0.28 -14.25
CA GLY A 484 -15.29 -0.04 -12.99
C GLY A 484 -15.52 1.45 -12.69
N TYR A 485 -14.50 2.30 -12.89
CA TYR A 485 -14.66 3.74 -12.71
C TYR A 485 -15.57 4.37 -13.77
N SER A 486 -15.56 3.87 -14.98
CA SER A 486 -16.51 4.30 -16.03
C SER A 486 -17.96 4.01 -15.63
N ILE A 487 -18.22 2.83 -15.08
CA ILE A 487 -19.55 2.48 -14.54
C ILE A 487 -19.96 3.46 -13.42
N LEU A 488 -19.06 3.77 -12.47
CA LEU A 488 -19.36 4.74 -11.41
C LEU A 488 -19.58 6.16 -11.96
N ILE A 489 -18.80 6.60 -12.96
CA ILE A 489 -18.98 7.91 -13.60
C ILE A 489 -20.37 7.98 -14.26
N LEU A 490 -20.79 6.95 -14.98
CA LEU A 490 -22.14 6.88 -15.58
C LEU A 490 -23.24 6.88 -14.53
N TYR A 491 -23.04 6.14 -13.42
CA TYR A 491 -23.96 6.13 -12.28
C TYR A 491 -24.16 7.53 -11.69
N PHE A 492 -23.07 8.27 -11.45
CA PHE A 492 -23.14 9.63 -10.92
C PHE A 492 -23.70 10.64 -11.94
N ARG A 493 -23.37 10.50 -13.23
CA ARG A 493 -23.97 11.34 -14.29
C ARG A 493 -25.48 11.25 -14.31
N GLY A 494 -26.05 10.05 -14.14
CA GLY A 494 -27.50 9.84 -14.04
C GLY A 494 -28.14 10.45 -12.77
N ARG A 495 -27.31 10.92 -11.81
CA ARG A 495 -27.76 11.54 -10.55
C ARG A 495 -27.38 13.01 -10.40
N GLY A 496 -27.03 13.70 -11.49
CA GLY A 496 -26.67 15.10 -11.48
C GLY A 496 -25.18 15.39 -11.29
N GLY A 497 -24.31 14.39 -11.40
CA GLY A 497 -22.86 14.50 -11.28
C GLY A 497 -22.29 14.01 -9.94
N TYR A 498 -20.97 13.94 -9.89
CA TYR A 498 -20.26 13.55 -8.65
C TYR A 498 -20.30 14.70 -7.63
N GLN A 499 -20.83 14.43 -6.46
CA GLN A 499 -20.89 15.40 -5.34
C GLN A 499 -20.46 14.70 -4.05
N ALA A 500 -19.66 15.38 -3.22
CA ALA A 500 -19.28 14.89 -1.91
C ALA A 500 -20.48 14.94 -0.95
N ALA A 501 -20.71 13.86 -0.21
CA ALA A 501 -21.72 13.82 0.84
C ALA A 501 -21.20 14.56 2.08
N GLN A 502 -21.98 15.53 2.59
CA GLN A 502 -21.65 16.30 3.79
C GLN A 502 -22.54 15.89 4.96
N LEU A 503 -21.95 15.64 6.15
CA LEU A 503 -22.73 15.30 7.35
C LEU A 503 -23.18 16.53 8.13
N LEU A 504 -22.33 17.57 8.20
CA LEU A 504 -22.56 18.71 9.10
C LEU A 504 -23.59 19.71 8.58
N ASP A 505 -23.84 19.75 7.25
CA ASP A 505 -24.89 20.61 6.67
C ASP A 505 -26.32 20.05 6.86
N GLN A 506 -26.49 18.79 7.25
CA GLN A 506 -27.81 18.19 7.47
C GLN A 506 -28.37 18.46 8.88
N THR A 507 -27.55 18.92 9.82
CA THR A 507 -27.97 19.20 11.20
C THR A 507 -28.56 20.62 11.38
N THR A 508 -28.43 21.49 10.38
CA THR A 508 -28.99 22.88 10.42
C THR A 508 -30.35 23.00 9.74
N LYS A 509 -30.96 21.89 9.27
CA LYS A 509 -32.29 21.86 8.63
C LYS A 509 -33.30 20.99 9.37
N GLY A 510 -33.09 20.78 10.67
CA GLY A 510 -34.00 20.10 11.56
C GLY A 510 -34.57 21.01 12.63
#